data_d02ed0bd00c89c3b55cdcdeccc11052b
#
_entry.id   d02ed0bd00c89c3b55cdcdeccc11052b
#
_cell.length_a   1.000
_cell.length_b   1.000
_cell.length_c   1.000
_cell.angle_alpha   90.00
_cell.angle_beta   90.00
_cell.angle_gamma   90.00
#
_symmetry.space_group_name_H-M   'P 1'
#
loop_
_entity.id
_entity.type
_entity.pdbx_description
1 polymer ?
#
loop_
_entity_poly.entity_id
_entity_poly.type
_entity_poly.pdbx_seq_one_letter_code
_entity_poly.pdbx_strand_id
1 'polypeptide(L)'
;MTVSSAANAVLAKARAMYGKRLTAQNYTDLLACRSVNEAAAYLKAHTAYADAFEGVTMGSLRRWQIEILLREHLSNNFASLCRYEKSIGDGFYKYFVTLSDVDMLLHSVRYLNSRHPEKNLAKVPDFFVRHSELNAAALETATNVDLLLAAVEGSPYKAVLAPFASVGSDGRPDYFAMELALNKYLHSQAEALIKKNYKGKERKELDAMHAFDTDAENIVSLYRLKRLTNMPQSVLTTMLMPGGTLDEKALTGFMKAPDAEKALQTLKGTAYAAFAERGDRSVEQVSAKLRYDRAKGLVRFSTFPSVVMMSYVALAENEAENLTHIIEGIRYNIPPEEIGRLLIGVGD
;
A
#
# COMPACT_ATOMS: atom_id res chain seq x y z
N MET A 1 -18.69 15.60 21.98
CA MET A 1 -17.37 15.42 22.57
C MET A 1 -16.44 16.43 21.92
N THR A 2 -15.82 17.30 22.68
CA THR A 2 -14.77 18.21 22.20
C THR A 2 -13.58 17.34 21.81
N VAL A 3 -13.21 17.35 20.52
CA VAL A 3 -11.96 16.77 20.02
C VAL A 3 -10.83 17.42 20.82
N SER A 4 -9.97 16.63 21.46
CA SER A 4 -8.89 17.18 22.28
C SER A 4 -7.96 18.05 21.40
N SER A 5 -7.29 19.04 22.00
CA SER A 5 -6.33 19.89 21.27
C SER A 5 -5.25 19.07 20.57
N ALA A 6 -4.89 17.93 21.15
CA ALA A 6 -3.93 16.98 20.58
C ALA A 6 -4.46 16.25 19.33
N ALA A 7 -5.74 15.86 19.31
CA ALA A 7 -6.38 15.29 18.11
C ALA A 7 -6.40 16.31 16.94
N ASN A 8 -6.64 17.58 17.23
CA ASN A 8 -6.55 18.65 16.25
C ASN A 8 -5.11 18.81 15.69
N ALA A 9 -4.08 18.54 16.49
CA ALA A 9 -2.71 18.62 16.04
C ALA A 9 -2.38 17.51 15.01
N VAL A 10 -2.91 16.28 15.19
CA VAL A 10 -2.77 15.19 14.17
C VAL A 10 -3.47 15.58 12.87
N LEU A 11 -4.71 16.10 12.94
CA LEU A 11 -5.45 16.60 11.78
C LEU A 11 -4.67 17.67 11.03
N ALA A 12 -4.19 18.70 11.77
CA ALA A 12 -3.44 19.80 11.19
C ALA A 12 -2.14 19.31 10.54
N LYS A 13 -1.41 18.41 11.20
CA LYS A 13 -0.17 17.84 10.66
C LYS A 13 -0.41 17.03 9.39
N ALA A 14 -1.36 16.10 9.39
CA ALA A 14 -1.67 15.28 8.22
C ALA A 14 -2.10 16.14 7.02
N ARG A 15 -2.93 17.17 7.24
CA ARG A 15 -3.33 18.13 6.20
C ARG A 15 -2.19 19.01 5.72
N ALA A 16 -1.30 19.45 6.61
CA ALA A 16 -0.12 20.21 6.23
C ALA A 16 0.84 19.38 5.37
N MET A 17 1.02 18.09 5.71
CA MET A 17 1.79 17.15 4.90
C MET A 17 1.13 16.94 3.53
N TYR A 18 -0.18 16.72 3.48
CA TYR A 18 -0.93 16.65 2.22
C TYR A 18 -0.83 17.94 1.38
N GLY A 19 -0.76 19.09 2.02
CA GLY A 19 -0.55 20.39 1.34
C GLY A 19 0.79 20.50 0.61
N LYS A 20 1.78 19.68 0.97
CA LYS A 20 3.10 19.64 0.33
C LYS A 20 3.20 18.65 -0.84
N ARG A 21 2.11 18.01 -1.23
CA ARG A 21 2.06 17.07 -2.36
C ARG A 21 2.51 17.74 -3.67
N LEU A 22 2.88 16.91 -4.62
CA LEU A 22 3.21 17.36 -5.96
C LEU A 22 2.02 18.08 -6.63
N THR A 23 2.32 19.17 -7.29
CA THR A 23 1.35 19.95 -8.07
C THR A 23 1.26 19.42 -9.51
N ALA A 24 0.22 19.80 -10.25
CA ALA A 24 0.12 19.49 -11.68
C ALA A 24 1.36 19.96 -12.47
N GLN A 25 1.92 21.12 -12.10
CA GLN A 25 3.15 21.63 -12.73
C GLN A 25 4.35 20.72 -12.43
N ASN A 26 4.50 20.25 -11.18
CA ASN A 26 5.59 19.30 -10.86
C ASN A 26 5.51 18.03 -11.71
N TYR A 27 4.32 17.48 -11.92
CA TYR A 27 4.14 16.32 -12.79
C TYR A 27 4.47 16.63 -14.26
N THR A 28 4.08 17.80 -14.76
CA THR A 28 4.42 18.23 -16.13
C THR A 28 5.93 18.33 -16.32
N ASP A 29 6.62 18.94 -15.36
CA ASP A 29 8.07 19.12 -15.41
C ASP A 29 8.80 17.76 -15.28
N LEU A 30 8.33 16.88 -14.40
CA LEU A 30 8.89 15.51 -14.24
C LEU A 30 8.72 14.67 -15.51
N LEU A 31 7.57 14.75 -16.18
CA LEU A 31 7.34 14.07 -17.46
C LEU A 31 8.21 14.60 -18.59
N ALA A 32 8.68 15.85 -18.51
CA ALA A 32 9.61 16.45 -19.48
C ALA A 32 11.08 16.07 -19.25
N CYS A 33 11.42 15.45 -18.10
CA CYS A 33 12.78 15.01 -17.80
C CYS A 33 13.24 13.92 -18.79
N ARG A 34 14.48 14.00 -19.23
CA ARG A 34 15.07 13.07 -20.22
C ARG A 34 15.87 11.94 -19.59
N SER A 35 16.11 12.01 -18.30
CA SER A 35 16.85 10.98 -17.58
C SER A 35 16.34 10.85 -16.14
N VAL A 36 16.54 9.66 -15.56
CA VAL A 36 16.21 9.36 -14.17
C VAL A 36 16.96 10.29 -13.21
N ASN A 37 18.21 10.69 -13.54
CA ASN A 37 18.99 11.62 -12.73
C ASN A 37 18.45 13.06 -12.81
N GLU A 38 17.93 13.47 -13.96
CA GLU A 38 17.26 14.77 -14.11
C GLU A 38 15.97 14.84 -13.28
N ALA A 39 15.15 13.78 -13.32
CA ALA A 39 13.97 13.67 -12.48
C ALA A 39 14.30 13.71 -10.97
N ALA A 40 15.36 13.00 -10.54
CA ALA A 40 15.84 13.05 -9.16
C ALA A 40 16.34 14.45 -8.76
N ALA A 41 17.07 15.15 -9.65
CA ALA A 41 17.53 16.51 -9.44
C ALA A 41 16.34 17.48 -9.31
N TYR A 42 15.32 17.32 -10.15
CA TYR A 42 14.08 18.09 -10.07
C TYR A 42 13.36 17.88 -8.72
N LEU A 43 13.17 16.63 -8.31
CA LEU A 43 12.54 16.30 -7.02
C LEU A 43 13.28 16.96 -5.85
N LYS A 44 14.61 16.91 -5.86
CA LYS A 44 15.45 17.53 -4.83
C LYS A 44 15.33 19.05 -4.81
N ALA A 45 15.26 19.70 -5.96
CA ALA A 45 15.33 21.15 -6.06
C ALA A 45 13.97 21.84 -5.87
N HIS A 46 12.86 21.19 -6.26
CA HIS A 46 11.57 21.86 -6.46
C HIS A 46 10.40 21.25 -5.67
N THR A 47 10.63 20.21 -4.86
CA THR A 47 9.53 19.52 -4.19
C THR A 47 9.84 19.24 -2.72
N ALA A 48 8.83 18.72 -1.99
CA ALA A 48 8.99 18.27 -0.61
C ALA A 48 9.84 16.99 -0.46
N TYR A 49 10.30 16.41 -1.56
CA TYR A 49 11.20 15.25 -1.55
C TYR A 49 12.67 15.64 -1.40
N ALA A 50 13.00 16.92 -1.21
CA ALA A 50 14.38 17.40 -1.08
C ALA A 50 15.20 16.64 -0.02
N ASP A 51 14.59 16.33 1.13
CA ASP A 51 15.18 15.59 2.24
C ASP A 51 15.50 14.12 1.90
N ALA A 52 14.74 13.49 1.01
CA ALA A 52 15.03 12.14 0.51
C ALA A 52 16.40 12.05 -0.20
N PHE A 53 16.85 13.15 -0.80
CA PHE A 53 18.10 13.22 -1.56
C PHE A 53 19.22 13.95 -0.79
N GLU A 54 19.07 14.17 0.51
CA GLU A 54 20.11 14.78 1.35
C GLU A 54 21.30 13.82 1.46
N GLY A 55 22.53 14.34 1.27
CA GLY A 55 23.76 13.53 1.30
C GLY A 55 23.95 12.60 0.08
N VAL A 56 23.03 12.59 -0.88
CA VAL A 56 23.11 11.72 -2.06
C VAL A 56 23.86 12.42 -3.18
N THR A 57 24.82 11.70 -3.80
CA THR A 57 25.54 12.19 -4.99
C THR A 57 24.63 12.06 -6.21
N MET A 58 24.22 13.21 -6.75
CA MET A 58 23.40 13.29 -7.95
C MET A 58 24.23 12.95 -9.21
N GLY A 59 23.58 12.45 -10.25
CA GLY A 59 24.22 12.15 -11.55
C GLY A 59 24.66 10.71 -11.76
N SER A 60 24.70 9.88 -10.72
CA SER A 60 25.04 8.45 -10.80
C SER A 60 23.97 7.54 -10.22
N LEU A 61 22.80 8.08 -9.89
CA LEU A 61 21.70 7.32 -9.30
C LEU A 61 21.10 6.34 -10.31
N ARG A 62 20.95 5.10 -9.85
CA ARG A 62 20.21 4.07 -10.58
C ARG A 62 18.72 4.13 -10.15
N ARG A 63 17.82 3.69 -11.02
CA ARG A 63 16.37 3.62 -10.75
C ARG A 63 16.05 3.06 -9.37
N TRP A 64 16.57 1.88 -9.05
CA TRP A 64 16.26 1.21 -7.78
C TRP A 64 16.68 2.01 -6.54
N GLN A 65 17.76 2.83 -6.65
CA GLN A 65 18.20 3.70 -5.55
C GLN A 65 17.19 4.82 -5.31
N ILE A 66 16.65 5.41 -6.38
CA ILE A 66 15.63 6.45 -6.28
C ILE A 66 14.35 5.87 -5.67
N GLU A 67 13.92 4.69 -6.10
CA GLU A 67 12.76 4.00 -5.54
C GLU A 67 12.91 3.73 -4.03
N ILE A 68 14.11 3.32 -3.59
CA ILE A 68 14.42 3.16 -2.17
C ILE A 68 14.29 4.50 -1.44
N LEU A 69 14.89 5.57 -1.96
CA LEU A 69 14.84 6.90 -1.35
C LEU A 69 13.41 7.43 -1.22
N LEU A 70 12.58 7.25 -2.25
CA LEU A 70 11.17 7.62 -2.22
C LEU A 70 10.39 6.82 -1.17
N ARG A 71 10.66 5.53 -1.07
CA ARG A 71 10.04 4.64 -0.09
C ARG A 71 10.47 4.97 1.34
N GLU A 72 11.74 5.29 1.56
CA GLU A 72 12.26 5.76 2.86
C GLU A 72 11.63 7.09 3.26
N HIS A 73 11.50 8.05 2.34
CA HIS A 73 10.82 9.32 2.57
C HIS A 73 9.36 9.10 3.02
N LEU A 74 8.63 8.26 2.29
CA LEU A 74 7.25 7.90 2.62
C LEU A 74 7.14 7.29 4.02
N SER A 75 7.98 6.29 4.32
CA SER A 75 8.01 5.62 5.62
C SER A 75 8.38 6.57 6.77
N ASN A 76 9.31 7.50 6.55
CA ASN A 76 9.68 8.53 7.53
C ASN A 76 8.52 9.50 7.81
N ASN A 77 7.78 9.89 6.78
CA ASN A 77 6.57 10.69 6.90
C ASN A 77 5.50 9.99 7.73
N PHE A 78 5.26 8.70 7.48
CA PHE A 78 4.31 7.90 8.26
C PHE A 78 4.77 7.74 9.71
N ALA A 79 6.04 7.43 9.95
CA ALA A 79 6.60 7.35 11.30
C ALA A 79 6.49 8.67 12.06
N SER A 80 6.68 9.80 11.37
CA SER A 80 6.50 11.14 11.96
C SER A 80 5.04 11.37 12.37
N LEU A 81 4.08 10.97 11.55
CA LEU A 81 2.65 11.09 11.84
C LEU A 81 2.23 10.16 12.99
N CYS A 82 2.72 8.91 12.98
CA CYS A 82 2.49 7.92 14.04
C CYS A 82 3.02 8.37 15.41
N ARG A 83 4.17 9.05 15.45
CA ARG A 83 4.69 9.62 16.70
C ARG A 83 3.75 10.66 17.31
N TYR A 84 3.13 11.50 16.47
CA TYR A 84 2.12 12.46 16.91
C TYR A 84 0.87 11.76 17.42
N GLU A 85 0.35 10.79 16.68
CA GLU A 85 -0.83 10.04 17.04
C GLU A 85 -0.63 9.26 18.35
N LYS A 86 0.53 8.58 18.51
CA LYS A 86 0.88 7.90 19.76
C LYS A 86 0.89 8.86 20.97
N SER A 87 1.35 10.11 20.79
CA SER A 87 1.41 11.09 21.88
C SER A 87 0.03 11.49 22.41
N ILE A 88 -1.03 11.32 21.61
CA ILE A 88 -2.41 11.58 22.04
C ILE A 88 -3.13 10.33 22.61
N GLY A 89 -2.47 9.16 22.56
CA GLY A 89 -2.96 7.93 23.20
C GLY A 89 -3.99 7.12 22.39
N ASP A 90 -4.22 7.47 21.14
CA ASP A 90 -5.27 6.84 20.33
C ASP A 90 -4.93 5.40 19.90
N GLY A 91 -3.65 5.09 19.67
CA GLY A 91 -3.17 3.76 19.40
C GLY A 91 -3.35 3.28 17.95
N PHE A 92 -3.81 4.14 17.04
CA PHE A 92 -3.96 3.80 15.61
C PHE A 92 -2.62 3.57 14.91
N TYR A 93 -1.53 4.14 15.43
CA TYR A 93 -0.18 3.88 14.95
C TYR A 93 0.17 2.38 14.89
N LYS A 94 -0.49 1.54 15.68
CA LYS A 94 -0.28 0.09 15.67
C LYS A 94 -0.62 -0.55 14.34
N TYR A 95 -1.63 -0.02 13.63
CA TYR A 95 -1.92 -0.45 12.26
C TYR A 95 -0.71 -0.26 11.35
N PHE A 96 -0.05 0.90 11.42
CA PHE A 96 1.12 1.19 10.59
C PHE A 96 2.36 0.39 11.02
N VAL A 97 2.48 0.03 12.29
CA VAL A 97 3.51 -0.91 12.74
C VAL A 97 3.28 -2.28 12.11
N THR A 98 2.04 -2.80 12.18
CA THR A 98 1.69 -4.09 11.55
C THR A 98 1.90 -4.04 10.03
N LEU A 99 1.53 -2.95 9.36
CA LEU A 99 1.78 -2.76 7.94
C LEU A 99 3.28 -2.82 7.60
N SER A 100 4.10 -2.09 8.36
CA SER A 100 5.56 -2.11 8.20
C SER A 100 6.16 -3.51 8.44
N ASP A 101 5.66 -4.24 9.44
CA ASP A 101 6.09 -5.61 9.72
C ASP A 101 5.75 -6.56 8.57
N VAL A 102 4.52 -6.47 8.05
CA VAL A 102 4.09 -7.28 6.89
C VAL A 102 4.93 -6.95 5.67
N ASP A 103 5.23 -5.68 5.40
CA ASP A 103 6.10 -5.28 4.28
C ASP A 103 7.51 -5.84 4.42
N MET A 104 8.11 -5.82 5.63
CA MET A 104 9.42 -6.42 5.90
C MET A 104 9.41 -7.94 5.65
N LEU A 105 8.36 -8.63 6.12
CA LEU A 105 8.21 -10.06 5.93
C LEU A 105 8.02 -10.42 4.46
N LEU A 106 7.15 -9.73 3.73
CA LEU A 106 6.94 -9.92 2.30
C LEU A 106 8.21 -9.68 1.50
N HIS A 107 8.99 -8.65 1.89
CA HIS A 107 10.28 -8.42 1.29
C HIS A 107 11.24 -9.58 1.52
N SER A 108 11.33 -10.10 2.75
CA SER A 108 12.16 -11.26 3.09
C SER A 108 11.75 -12.51 2.31
N VAL A 109 10.44 -12.78 2.19
CA VAL A 109 9.94 -13.91 1.39
C VAL A 109 10.27 -13.75 -0.10
N ARG A 110 10.13 -12.52 -0.66
CA ARG A 110 10.54 -12.22 -2.06
C ARG A 110 12.03 -12.48 -2.26
N TYR A 111 12.85 -12.06 -1.30
CA TYR A 111 14.29 -12.31 -1.34
C TYR A 111 14.60 -13.80 -1.40
N LEU A 112 13.96 -14.62 -0.57
CA LEU A 112 14.13 -16.08 -0.58
C LEU A 112 13.72 -16.73 -1.92
N ASN A 113 12.80 -16.11 -2.65
CA ASN A 113 12.35 -16.53 -3.97
C ASN A 113 13.19 -15.96 -5.14
N SER A 114 14.06 -14.97 -4.86
CA SER A 114 14.87 -14.32 -5.89
C SER A 114 16.07 -15.18 -6.29
N ARG A 115 16.44 -15.10 -7.58
CA ARG A 115 17.71 -15.66 -8.09
C ARG A 115 18.90 -14.72 -7.89
N HIS A 116 18.64 -13.46 -7.48
CA HIS A 116 19.65 -12.43 -7.31
C HIS A 116 19.64 -11.95 -5.85
N PRO A 117 20.70 -12.23 -5.08
CA PRO A 117 20.71 -12.06 -3.62
C PRO A 117 21.05 -10.63 -3.16
N GLU A 118 20.76 -9.59 -3.93
CA GLU A 118 20.96 -8.22 -3.42
C GLU A 118 19.78 -7.81 -2.54
N LYS A 119 19.99 -7.83 -1.23
CA LYS A 119 19.06 -7.28 -0.23
C LYS A 119 19.11 -5.75 -0.25
N ASN A 120 18.56 -5.13 -1.27
CA ASN A 120 18.36 -3.68 -1.29
C ASN A 120 17.08 -3.34 -0.53
N LEU A 121 17.17 -3.31 0.79
CA LEU A 121 16.07 -2.91 1.68
C LEU A 121 16.05 -1.40 1.84
N ALA A 122 14.88 -0.79 1.69
CA ALA A 122 14.63 0.54 2.21
C ALA A 122 14.80 0.54 3.74
N LYS A 123 15.46 1.55 4.28
CA LYS A 123 15.67 1.65 5.72
C LYS A 123 14.33 1.86 6.44
N VAL A 124 13.99 0.94 7.31
CA VAL A 124 12.80 1.06 8.16
C VAL A 124 13.04 2.11 9.24
N PRO A 125 12.12 3.09 9.43
CA PRO A 125 12.27 4.11 10.46
C PRO A 125 12.35 3.50 11.86
N ASP A 126 13.23 4.06 12.70
CA ASP A 126 13.42 3.62 14.09
C ASP A 126 12.13 3.55 14.93
N PHE A 127 11.13 4.37 14.57
CA PHE A 127 9.84 4.33 15.24
C PHE A 127 9.17 2.98 15.02
N PHE A 128 9.12 2.46 13.78
CA PHE A 128 8.51 1.18 13.47
C PHE A 128 9.33 0.03 14.06
N VAL A 129 10.66 0.06 13.91
CA VAL A 129 11.55 -0.96 14.51
C VAL A 129 11.34 -1.11 16.01
N ARG A 130 11.24 0.02 16.75
CA ARG A 130 11.05 0.00 18.23
C ARG A 130 9.68 -0.49 18.69
N HIS A 131 8.67 -0.46 17.81
CA HIS A 131 7.31 -0.88 18.14
C HIS A 131 6.92 -2.19 17.45
N SER A 132 7.77 -2.68 16.58
CA SER A 132 7.66 -3.98 15.91
C SER A 132 7.84 -5.14 16.89
N GLU A 133 7.16 -6.24 16.63
CA GLU A 133 7.36 -7.53 17.30
C GLU A 133 8.36 -8.42 16.55
N LEU A 134 8.98 -7.91 15.47
CA LEU A 134 9.95 -8.63 14.66
C LEU A 134 11.37 -8.39 15.11
N ASN A 135 12.20 -9.42 14.98
CA ASN A 135 13.65 -9.27 15.08
C ASN A 135 14.22 -8.85 13.71
N ALA A 136 14.29 -7.52 13.46
CA ALA A 136 14.74 -6.97 12.19
C ALA A 136 16.16 -7.46 11.82
N ALA A 137 17.09 -7.55 12.76
CA ALA A 137 18.44 -8.03 12.51
C ALA A 137 18.48 -9.51 12.09
N ALA A 138 17.63 -10.36 12.69
CA ALA A 138 17.50 -11.74 12.28
C ALA A 138 16.87 -11.88 10.88
N LEU A 139 15.88 -11.02 10.56
CA LEU A 139 15.28 -10.99 9.21
C LEU A 139 16.29 -10.58 8.14
N GLU A 140 17.18 -9.62 8.43
CA GLU A 140 18.24 -9.21 7.50
C GLU A 140 19.21 -10.35 7.16
N THR A 141 19.41 -11.29 8.07
CA THR A 141 20.34 -12.40 7.90
C THR A 141 19.67 -13.69 7.45
N ALA A 142 18.33 -13.75 7.40
CA ALA A 142 17.59 -14.93 6.98
C ALA A 142 17.84 -15.24 5.49
N THR A 143 18.39 -16.42 5.22
CA THR A 143 18.71 -16.91 3.86
C THR A 143 17.90 -18.14 3.46
N ASN A 144 17.06 -18.64 4.34
CA ASN A 144 16.13 -19.75 4.10
C ASN A 144 14.87 -19.60 4.98
N VAL A 145 13.88 -20.48 4.76
CA VAL A 145 12.60 -20.44 5.47
C VAL A 145 12.74 -20.73 6.95
N ASP A 146 13.64 -21.60 7.36
CA ASP A 146 13.83 -21.93 8.77
C ASP A 146 14.37 -20.74 9.55
N LEU A 147 15.33 -20.00 8.98
CA LEU A 147 15.85 -18.76 9.56
C LEU A 147 14.79 -17.63 9.57
N LEU A 148 13.94 -17.56 8.52
CA LEU A 148 12.81 -16.63 8.51
C LEU A 148 11.85 -16.94 9.65
N LEU A 149 11.48 -18.22 9.85
CA LEU A 149 10.61 -18.63 10.96
C LEU A 149 11.23 -18.43 12.33
N ALA A 150 12.54 -18.62 12.46
CA ALA A 150 13.27 -18.30 13.69
C ALA A 150 13.28 -16.80 13.98
N ALA A 151 13.39 -15.95 12.95
CA ALA A 151 13.36 -14.49 13.12
C ALA A 151 12.01 -13.95 13.59
N VAL A 152 10.91 -14.68 13.34
CA VAL A 152 9.55 -14.33 13.80
C VAL A 152 9.12 -15.11 15.06
N GLU A 153 10.03 -15.87 15.69
CA GLU A 153 9.74 -16.61 16.92
C GLU A 153 9.27 -15.68 18.02
N GLY A 154 8.21 -16.07 18.72
CA GLY A 154 7.61 -15.24 19.79
C GLY A 154 6.71 -14.12 19.30
N SER A 155 6.60 -13.89 17.97
CA SER A 155 5.66 -12.96 17.38
C SER A 155 4.40 -13.65 16.83
N PRO A 156 3.28 -12.94 16.62
CA PRO A 156 2.09 -13.50 16.02
C PRO A 156 2.31 -13.98 14.57
N TYR A 157 3.31 -13.46 13.89
CA TYR A 157 3.66 -13.82 12.51
C TYR A 157 4.17 -15.25 12.38
N LYS A 158 4.71 -15.85 13.45
CA LYS A 158 5.08 -17.28 13.46
C LYS A 158 3.87 -18.15 13.13
N ALA A 159 2.75 -17.93 13.81
CA ALA A 159 1.51 -18.70 13.58
C ALA A 159 0.95 -18.48 12.17
N VAL A 160 1.15 -17.29 11.59
CA VAL A 160 0.71 -16.95 10.23
C VAL A 160 1.54 -17.66 9.17
N LEU A 161 2.86 -17.72 9.33
CA LEU A 161 3.80 -18.22 8.33
C LEU A 161 4.10 -19.74 8.45
N ALA A 162 4.07 -20.30 9.66
CA ALA A 162 4.42 -21.72 9.90
C ALA A 162 3.63 -22.72 9.03
N PRO A 163 2.32 -22.54 8.71
CA PRO A 163 1.61 -23.46 7.83
C PRO A 163 2.18 -23.54 6.41
N PHE A 164 2.96 -22.55 5.98
CA PHE A 164 3.53 -22.41 4.63
C PHE A 164 5.05 -22.61 4.61
N ALA A 165 5.60 -23.17 5.70
CA ALA A 165 7.04 -23.41 5.85
C ALA A 165 7.59 -24.49 4.92
N SER A 166 6.72 -25.35 4.37
CA SER A 166 7.14 -26.34 3.38
C SER A 166 7.64 -25.66 2.12
N VAL A 167 8.86 -25.98 1.74
CA VAL A 167 9.45 -25.51 0.48
C VAL A 167 9.08 -26.46 -0.65
N GLY A 168 8.92 -25.92 -1.86
CA GLY A 168 8.77 -26.72 -3.07
C GLY A 168 10.01 -27.56 -3.38
N SER A 169 9.94 -28.39 -4.40
CA SER A 169 11.06 -29.23 -4.87
C SER A 169 12.30 -28.40 -5.30
N ASP A 170 12.11 -27.10 -5.55
CA ASP A 170 13.15 -26.12 -5.88
C ASP A 170 13.77 -25.44 -4.64
N GLY A 171 13.37 -25.83 -3.43
CA GLY A 171 13.86 -25.27 -2.16
C GLY A 171 13.30 -23.90 -1.80
N ARG A 172 12.23 -23.42 -2.49
CA ARG A 172 11.64 -22.11 -2.29
C ARG A 172 10.31 -22.17 -1.55
N PRO A 173 10.02 -21.16 -0.72
CA PRO A 173 8.72 -21.04 -0.09
C PRO A 173 7.62 -20.70 -1.12
N ASP A 174 6.38 -21.09 -0.82
CA ASP A 174 5.21 -20.63 -1.55
C ASP A 174 4.94 -19.14 -1.23
N TYR A 175 5.54 -18.27 -2.06
CA TYR A 175 5.39 -16.81 -1.91
C TYR A 175 3.93 -16.38 -1.89
N PHE A 176 3.11 -16.92 -2.83
CA PHE A 176 1.72 -16.53 -2.96
C PHE A 176 0.89 -16.89 -1.71
N ALA A 177 1.09 -18.09 -1.17
CA ALA A 177 0.39 -18.52 0.04
C ALA A 177 0.81 -17.68 1.27
N MET A 178 2.10 -17.38 1.41
CA MET A 178 2.61 -16.53 2.50
C MET A 178 2.12 -15.08 2.36
N GLU A 179 2.14 -14.50 1.16
CA GLU A 179 1.61 -13.15 0.88
C GLU A 179 0.12 -13.07 1.23
N LEU A 180 -0.67 -14.02 0.76
CA LEU A 180 -2.10 -14.10 1.07
C LEU A 180 -2.36 -14.18 2.59
N ALA A 181 -1.59 -15.01 3.30
CA ALA A 181 -1.75 -15.18 4.74
C ALA A 181 -1.38 -13.91 5.52
N LEU A 182 -0.29 -13.25 5.15
CA LEU A 182 0.15 -11.98 5.76
C LEU A 182 -0.84 -10.84 5.49
N ASN A 183 -1.35 -10.72 4.28
CA ASN A 183 -2.36 -9.71 3.96
C ASN A 183 -3.68 -9.97 4.69
N LYS A 184 -4.15 -11.23 4.78
CA LYS A 184 -5.32 -11.58 5.61
C LYS A 184 -5.11 -11.23 7.08
N TYR A 185 -3.92 -11.49 7.60
CA TYR A 185 -3.58 -11.10 8.96
C TYR A 185 -3.66 -9.57 9.13
N LEU A 186 -3.06 -8.79 8.24
CA LEU A 186 -3.11 -7.32 8.27
C LEU A 186 -4.55 -6.80 8.27
N HIS A 187 -5.40 -7.29 7.37
CA HIS A 187 -6.82 -6.93 7.31
C HIS A 187 -7.57 -7.28 8.61
N SER A 188 -7.35 -8.47 9.15
CA SER A 188 -7.95 -8.90 10.41
C SER A 188 -7.51 -8.03 11.60
N GLN A 189 -6.23 -7.64 11.64
CA GLN A 189 -5.71 -6.74 12.68
C GLN A 189 -6.27 -5.33 12.56
N ALA A 190 -6.42 -4.81 11.34
CA ALA A 190 -7.07 -3.52 11.09
C ALA A 190 -8.51 -3.51 11.61
N GLU A 191 -9.31 -4.54 11.25
CA GLU A 191 -10.68 -4.69 11.71
C GLU A 191 -10.77 -4.79 13.24
N ALA A 192 -9.94 -5.64 13.86
CA ALA A 192 -9.89 -5.81 15.30
C ALA A 192 -9.53 -4.52 16.04
N LEU A 193 -8.56 -3.77 15.52
CA LEU A 193 -8.12 -2.49 16.06
C LEU A 193 -9.24 -1.44 15.98
N ILE A 194 -9.89 -1.32 14.82
CA ILE A 194 -11.03 -0.40 14.63
C ILE A 194 -12.15 -0.76 15.60
N LYS A 195 -12.52 -2.04 15.68
CA LYS A 195 -13.58 -2.52 16.57
C LYS A 195 -13.30 -2.27 18.05
N LYS A 196 -12.04 -2.41 18.46
CA LYS A 196 -11.61 -2.28 19.85
C LYS A 196 -11.54 -0.81 20.30
N ASN A 197 -10.98 0.06 19.46
CA ASN A 197 -10.56 1.40 19.89
C ASN A 197 -11.57 2.49 19.51
N TYR A 198 -12.42 2.28 18.49
CA TYR A 198 -13.27 3.33 17.95
C TYR A 198 -14.76 3.04 18.16
N LYS A 199 -15.57 4.12 18.25
CA LYS A 199 -17.02 4.07 18.45
C LYS A 199 -17.73 5.16 17.64
N GLY A 200 -19.04 5.02 17.47
CA GLY A 200 -19.89 6.05 16.86
C GLY A 200 -19.56 6.36 15.41
N LYS A 201 -19.48 7.65 15.05
CA LYS A 201 -19.26 8.09 13.67
C LYS A 201 -17.85 7.80 13.17
N GLU A 202 -16.84 7.99 14.01
CA GLU A 202 -15.44 7.72 13.65
C GLU A 202 -15.25 6.25 13.27
N ARG A 203 -15.77 5.34 14.09
CA ARG A 203 -15.74 3.91 13.76
C ARG A 203 -16.44 3.62 12.44
N LYS A 204 -17.61 4.21 12.19
CA LYS A 204 -18.33 4.01 10.92
C LYS A 204 -17.53 4.49 9.70
N GLU A 205 -16.82 5.60 9.81
CA GLU A 205 -15.96 6.10 8.72
C GLU A 205 -14.76 5.18 8.50
N LEU A 206 -14.11 4.70 9.57
CA LEU A 206 -12.99 3.77 9.48
C LEU A 206 -13.43 2.40 8.93
N ASP A 207 -14.52 1.83 9.44
CA ASP A 207 -15.08 0.57 8.93
C ASP A 207 -15.41 0.70 7.43
N ALA A 208 -16.05 1.81 7.03
CA ALA A 208 -16.40 2.03 5.63
C ALA A 208 -15.16 2.22 4.74
N MET A 209 -14.10 2.85 5.23
CA MET A 209 -12.85 3.02 4.49
C MET A 209 -12.15 1.68 4.33
N HIS A 210 -11.99 0.93 5.41
CA HIS A 210 -11.36 -0.39 5.40
C HIS A 210 -12.12 -1.36 4.49
N ALA A 211 -13.45 -1.44 4.62
CA ALA A 211 -14.28 -2.30 3.80
C ALA A 211 -14.18 -1.96 2.29
N PHE A 212 -14.15 -0.67 1.96
CA PHE A 212 -14.01 -0.23 0.58
C PHE A 212 -12.65 -0.64 -0.03
N ASP A 213 -11.58 -0.45 0.71
CA ASP A 213 -10.23 -0.84 0.27
C ASP A 213 -10.14 -2.37 0.11
N THR A 214 -10.71 -3.13 1.05
CA THR A 214 -10.80 -4.59 1.00
C THR A 214 -11.58 -5.08 -0.22
N ASP A 215 -12.73 -4.49 -0.51
CA ASP A 215 -13.54 -4.87 -1.67
C ASP A 215 -12.83 -4.55 -2.99
N ALA A 216 -12.19 -3.39 -3.10
CA ALA A 216 -11.42 -3.01 -4.28
C ALA A 216 -10.25 -3.99 -4.53
N GLU A 217 -9.54 -4.39 -3.47
CA GLU A 217 -8.47 -5.38 -3.53
C GLU A 217 -8.99 -6.77 -3.93
N ASN A 218 -10.10 -7.21 -3.35
CA ASN A 218 -10.76 -8.46 -3.70
C ASN A 218 -11.19 -8.50 -5.17
N ILE A 219 -11.77 -7.41 -5.70
CA ILE A 219 -12.17 -7.31 -7.11
C ILE A 219 -10.96 -7.46 -8.03
N VAL A 220 -9.86 -6.73 -7.75
CA VAL A 220 -8.61 -6.80 -8.54
C VAL A 220 -8.03 -8.22 -8.50
N SER A 221 -7.92 -8.81 -7.32
CA SER A 221 -7.35 -10.15 -7.12
C SER A 221 -8.19 -11.22 -7.84
N LEU A 222 -9.51 -11.21 -7.67
CA LEU A 222 -10.41 -12.15 -8.33
C LEU A 222 -10.39 -11.99 -9.85
N TYR A 223 -10.33 -10.75 -10.37
CA TYR A 223 -10.22 -10.49 -11.80
C TYR A 223 -8.94 -11.10 -12.38
N ARG A 224 -7.78 -10.88 -11.72
CA ARG A 224 -6.51 -11.45 -12.12
C ARG A 224 -6.54 -12.98 -12.12
N LEU A 225 -7.05 -13.58 -11.05
CA LEU A 225 -7.19 -15.03 -10.94
C LEU A 225 -8.07 -15.60 -12.05
N LYS A 226 -9.21 -14.98 -12.33
CA LYS A 226 -10.10 -15.42 -13.43
C LYS A 226 -9.48 -15.25 -14.82
N ARG A 227 -8.59 -14.29 -15.03
CA ARG A 227 -7.85 -14.13 -16.29
C ARG A 227 -6.78 -15.20 -16.49
N LEU A 228 -6.14 -15.62 -15.42
CA LEU A 228 -4.94 -16.47 -15.45
C LEU A 228 -5.27 -17.95 -15.22
N THR A 229 -6.38 -18.25 -14.57
CA THR A 229 -6.71 -19.59 -14.10
C THR A 229 -8.18 -19.93 -14.24
N ASN A 230 -8.50 -21.20 -14.31
CA ASN A 230 -9.87 -21.74 -14.24
C ASN A 230 -10.17 -22.29 -12.83
N MET A 231 -9.79 -21.55 -11.78
CA MET A 231 -10.02 -21.99 -10.40
C MET A 231 -11.51 -22.12 -10.09
N PRO A 232 -11.93 -23.18 -9.38
CA PRO A 232 -13.30 -23.32 -8.93
C PRO A 232 -13.67 -22.25 -7.90
N GLN A 233 -14.96 -21.92 -7.81
CA GLN A 233 -15.46 -20.88 -6.89
C GLN A 233 -15.03 -21.12 -5.44
N SER A 234 -15.01 -22.39 -4.99
CA SER A 234 -14.58 -22.75 -3.63
C SER A 234 -13.15 -22.29 -3.32
N VAL A 235 -12.25 -22.38 -4.29
CA VAL A 235 -10.86 -21.90 -4.15
C VAL A 235 -10.81 -20.37 -4.19
N LEU A 236 -11.52 -19.74 -5.14
CA LEU A 236 -11.58 -18.27 -5.20
C LEU A 236 -12.09 -17.65 -3.90
N THR A 237 -13.07 -18.28 -3.24
CA THR A 237 -13.58 -17.82 -1.94
C THR A 237 -12.50 -17.84 -0.86
N THR A 238 -11.58 -18.81 -0.88
CA THR A 238 -10.49 -18.85 0.10
C THR A 238 -9.43 -17.78 -0.12
N MET A 239 -9.41 -17.13 -1.29
CA MET A 239 -8.45 -16.06 -1.62
C MET A 239 -8.94 -14.66 -1.20
N LEU A 240 -10.20 -14.52 -0.77
CA LEU A 240 -10.75 -13.23 -0.38
C LEU A 240 -10.12 -12.71 0.92
N MET A 241 -9.85 -11.41 0.94
CA MET A 241 -9.51 -10.66 2.15
C MET A 241 -10.77 -10.47 2.98
N PRO A 242 -10.68 -10.60 4.32
CA PRO A 242 -11.81 -10.39 5.24
C PRO A 242 -12.13 -8.89 5.37
N GLY A 243 -13.37 -8.57 5.78
CA GLY A 243 -13.78 -7.20 6.13
C GLY A 243 -14.42 -6.40 5.00
N GLY A 244 -14.56 -6.95 3.79
CA GLY A 244 -15.30 -6.31 2.70
C GLY A 244 -16.81 -6.28 2.95
N THR A 245 -17.51 -5.39 2.25
CA THR A 245 -18.97 -5.20 2.30
C THR A 245 -19.65 -5.40 0.94
N LEU A 246 -18.91 -5.86 -0.06
CA LEU A 246 -19.51 -6.20 -1.35
C LEU A 246 -20.60 -7.27 -1.13
N ASP A 247 -21.79 -6.99 -1.63
CA ASP A 247 -22.95 -7.86 -1.48
C ASP A 247 -22.61 -9.29 -1.94
N GLU A 248 -23.03 -10.28 -1.13
CA GLU A 248 -22.79 -11.70 -1.40
C GLU A 248 -23.32 -12.12 -2.78
N LYS A 249 -24.43 -11.53 -3.22
CA LYS A 249 -25.00 -11.77 -4.55
C LYS A 249 -24.07 -11.25 -5.66
N ALA A 250 -23.53 -10.04 -5.51
CA ALA A 250 -22.59 -9.46 -6.48
C ALA A 250 -21.28 -10.24 -6.49
N LEU A 251 -20.76 -10.62 -5.33
CA LEU A 251 -19.54 -11.43 -5.18
C LEU A 251 -19.71 -12.83 -5.80
N THR A 252 -20.83 -13.49 -5.52
CA THR A 252 -21.17 -14.79 -6.11
C THR A 252 -21.34 -14.68 -7.63
N GLY A 253 -22.01 -13.62 -8.09
CA GLY A 253 -22.16 -13.31 -9.51
C GLY A 253 -20.82 -13.14 -10.20
N PHE A 254 -19.91 -12.37 -9.55
CA PHE A 254 -18.55 -12.16 -10.02
C PHE A 254 -17.78 -13.49 -10.15
N MET A 255 -17.80 -14.32 -9.11
CA MET A 255 -17.10 -15.62 -9.11
C MET A 255 -17.67 -16.62 -10.13
N LYS A 256 -19.00 -16.63 -10.34
CA LYS A 256 -19.68 -17.53 -11.29
C LYS A 256 -19.61 -17.07 -12.74
N ALA A 257 -19.26 -15.81 -13.00
CA ALA A 257 -19.18 -15.31 -14.37
C ALA A 257 -18.22 -16.16 -15.23
N PRO A 258 -18.52 -16.38 -16.50
CA PRO A 258 -17.73 -17.29 -17.35
C PRO A 258 -16.32 -16.82 -17.66
N ASP A 259 -16.09 -15.51 -17.63
CA ASP A 259 -14.78 -14.88 -17.85
C ASP A 259 -14.61 -13.63 -16.97
N ALA A 260 -13.41 -13.10 -16.95
CA ALA A 260 -13.05 -11.95 -16.12
C ALA A 260 -13.78 -10.66 -16.54
N GLU A 261 -14.01 -10.44 -17.84
CA GLU A 261 -14.70 -9.24 -18.32
C GLU A 261 -16.19 -9.27 -17.94
N LYS A 262 -16.84 -10.42 -18.10
CA LYS A 262 -18.23 -10.59 -17.66
C LYS A 262 -18.37 -10.51 -16.15
N ALA A 263 -17.33 -10.92 -15.39
CA ALA A 263 -17.29 -10.74 -13.95
C ALA A 263 -17.37 -9.26 -13.56
N LEU A 264 -16.62 -8.38 -14.21
CA LEU A 264 -16.72 -6.93 -13.96
C LEU A 264 -18.11 -6.37 -14.22
N GLN A 265 -18.83 -6.88 -15.23
CA GLN A 265 -20.19 -6.41 -15.55
C GLN A 265 -21.19 -6.69 -14.42
N THR A 266 -20.94 -7.66 -13.54
CA THR A 266 -21.81 -7.95 -12.40
C THR A 266 -21.74 -6.86 -11.32
N LEU A 267 -20.71 -5.98 -11.37
CA LEU A 267 -20.55 -4.85 -10.45
C LEU A 267 -21.40 -3.62 -10.83
N LYS A 268 -22.07 -3.61 -11.98
CA LYS A 268 -23.01 -2.55 -12.35
C LYS A 268 -24.09 -2.41 -11.29
N GLY A 269 -24.37 -1.15 -10.89
CA GLY A 269 -25.34 -0.86 -9.82
C GLY A 269 -24.80 -1.01 -8.39
N THR A 270 -23.53 -1.35 -8.22
CA THR A 270 -22.84 -1.30 -6.92
C THR A 270 -21.97 -0.05 -6.78
N ALA A 271 -21.38 0.18 -5.61
CA ALA A 271 -20.38 1.23 -5.40
C ALA A 271 -19.11 1.05 -6.26
N TYR A 272 -18.96 -0.12 -6.90
CA TYR A 272 -17.81 -0.52 -7.71
C TYR A 272 -18.12 -0.55 -9.22
N ALA A 273 -19.20 0.08 -9.66
CA ALA A 273 -19.61 0.13 -11.08
C ALA A 273 -18.51 0.65 -12.01
N ALA A 274 -17.62 1.52 -11.51
CA ALA A 274 -16.48 2.04 -12.27
C ALA A 274 -15.55 0.94 -12.83
N PHE A 275 -15.49 -0.24 -12.21
CA PHE A 275 -14.74 -1.37 -12.75
C PHE A 275 -15.38 -1.93 -14.03
N ALA A 276 -16.73 -1.94 -14.11
CA ALA A 276 -17.45 -2.35 -15.29
C ALA A 276 -17.38 -1.31 -16.43
N GLU A 277 -17.16 -0.06 -16.06
CA GLU A 277 -17.14 1.11 -16.96
C GLU A 277 -15.71 1.61 -17.23
N ARG A 278 -14.71 0.76 -17.00
CA ARG A 278 -13.29 1.15 -17.00
C ARG A 278 -12.74 1.64 -18.34
N GLY A 279 -13.37 1.28 -19.48
CA GLY A 279 -12.82 1.55 -20.80
C GLY A 279 -11.46 0.85 -21.00
N ASP A 280 -10.47 1.60 -21.46
CA ASP A 280 -9.10 1.09 -21.70
C ASP A 280 -8.24 1.04 -20.44
N ARG A 281 -8.74 1.51 -19.29
CA ARG A 281 -7.97 1.48 -18.03
C ARG A 281 -7.87 0.07 -17.49
N SER A 282 -6.75 -0.25 -16.84
CA SER A 282 -6.59 -1.50 -16.11
C SER A 282 -7.48 -1.53 -14.86
N VAL A 283 -7.74 -2.70 -14.30
CA VAL A 283 -8.50 -2.81 -13.05
C VAL A 283 -7.74 -2.17 -11.89
N GLU A 284 -6.41 -2.20 -11.92
CA GLU A 284 -5.53 -1.56 -10.94
C GLU A 284 -5.67 -0.04 -10.99
N GLN A 285 -5.68 0.55 -12.18
CA GLN A 285 -5.87 2.00 -12.35
C GLN A 285 -7.25 2.45 -11.86
N VAL A 286 -8.30 1.65 -12.10
CA VAL A 286 -9.64 1.94 -11.56
C VAL A 286 -9.65 1.86 -10.05
N SER A 287 -9.06 0.80 -9.47
CA SER A 287 -8.93 0.65 -8.02
C SER A 287 -8.19 1.82 -7.39
N ALA A 288 -7.03 2.18 -7.94
CA ALA A 288 -6.22 3.31 -7.46
C ALA A 288 -7.01 4.64 -7.55
N LYS A 289 -7.71 4.89 -8.65
CA LYS A 289 -8.53 6.12 -8.81
C LYS A 289 -9.66 6.18 -7.80
N LEU A 290 -10.39 5.10 -7.58
CA LEU A 290 -11.47 5.05 -6.60
C LEU A 290 -10.96 5.29 -5.17
N ARG A 291 -9.83 4.66 -4.79
CA ARG A 291 -9.19 4.86 -3.49
C ARG A 291 -8.69 6.30 -3.34
N TYR A 292 -8.05 6.84 -4.38
CA TYR A 292 -7.59 8.23 -4.41
C TYR A 292 -8.74 9.22 -4.21
N ASP A 293 -9.83 9.11 -4.97
CA ASP A 293 -10.96 10.04 -4.89
C ASP A 293 -11.61 10.03 -3.52
N ARG A 294 -11.78 8.84 -2.94
CA ARG A 294 -12.29 8.68 -1.59
C ARG A 294 -11.37 9.32 -0.54
N ALA A 295 -10.08 9.00 -0.58
CA ALA A 295 -9.10 9.53 0.36
C ALA A 295 -8.98 11.07 0.24
N LYS A 296 -9.03 11.62 -0.97
CA LYS A 296 -9.04 13.07 -1.24
C LYS A 296 -10.24 13.77 -0.60
N GLY A 297 -11.42 13.15 -0.63
CA GLY A 297 -12.60 13.67 0.07
C GLY A 297 -12.42 13.63 1.59
N LEU A 298 -11.98 12.51 2.12
CA LEU A 298 -11.85 12.30 3.57
C LEU A 298 -10.74 13.17 4.18
N VAL A 299 -9.57 13.31 3.55
CA VAL A 299 -8.49 14.15 4.08
C VAL A 299 -8.91 15.63 4.21
N ARG A 300 -9.82 16.09 3.34
CA ARG A 300 -10.32 17.47 3.34
C ARG A 300 -11.44 17.68 4.36
N PHE A 301 -12.37 16.76 4.46
CA PHE A 301 -13.66 16.97 5.14
C PHE A 301 -13.86 16.17 6.42
N SER A 302 -13.20 15.05 6.63
CA SER A 302 -13.35 14.30 7.88
C SER A 302 -12.77 15.09 9.07
N THR A 303 -13.43 14.98 10.20
CA THR A 303 -13.00 15.61 11.45
C THR A 303 -12.32 14.61 12.40
N PHE A 304 -12.15 13.37 11.98
CA PHE A 304 -11.54 12.31 12.76
C PHE A 304 -10.06 12.12 12.40
N PRO A 305 -9.16 12.25 13.38
CA PRO A 305 -7.71 12.17 13.15
C PRO A 305 -7.25 10.88 12.45
N SER A 306 -7.76 9.73 12.91
CA SER A 306 -7.45 8.41 12.35
C SER A 306 -7.87 8.28 10.88
N VAL A 307 -9.06 8.76 10.53
CA VAL A 307 -9.57 8.77 9.14
C VAL A 307 -8.70 9.66 8.25
N VAL A 308 -8.38 10.89 8.73
CA VAL A 308 -7.53 11.81 7.98
C VAL A 308 -6.11 11.28 7.82
N MET A 309 -5.58 10.60 8.84
CA MET A 309 -4.28 9.97 8.82
C MET A 309 -4.22 8.84 7.77
N MET A 310 -5.17 7.91 7.78
CA MET A 310 -5.28 6.85 6.75
C MET A 310 -5.42 7.43 5.34
N SER A 311 -6.27 8.45 5.20
CA SER A 311 -6.50 9.09 3.91
C SER A 311 -5.23 9.76 3.38
N TYR A 312 -4.46 10.42 4.25
CA TYR A 312 -3.17 10.99 3.87
C TYR A 312 -2.19 9.91 3.40
N VAL A 313 -2.11 8.79 4.13
CA VAL A 313 -1.23 7.67 3.76
C VAL A 313 -1.58 7.13 2.37
N ALA A 314 -2.86 6.85 2.11
CA ALA A 314 -3.31 6.37 0.80
C ALA A 314 -2.99 7.35 -0.34
N LEU A 315 -3.08 8.67 -0.10
CA LEU A 315 -2.74 9.69 -1.08
C LEU A 315 -1.21 9.80 -1.30
N ALA A 316 -0.41 9.66 -0.25
CA ALA A 316 1.04 9.70 -0.33
C ALA A 316 1.61 8.43 -1.00
N GLU A 317 1.01 7.27 -0.77
CA GLU A 317 1.33 6.03 -1.49
C GLU A 317 1.04 6.16 -2.98
N ASN A 318 -0.13 6.72 -3.35
CA ASN A 318 -0.46 6.99 -4.76
C ASN A 318 0.52 7.97 -5.41
N GLU A 319 0.97 9.00 -4.69
CA GLU A 319 1.98 9.94 -5.20
C GLU A 319 3.33 9.21 -5.43
N ALA A 320 3.77 8.36 -4.51
CA ALA A 320 4.99 7.56 -4.67
C ALA A 320 4.88 6.57 -5.83
N GLU A 321 3.72 5.96 -6.06
CA GLU A 321 3.45 5.09 -7.20
C GLU A 321 3.51 5.86 -8.53
N ASN A 322 2.91 7.04 -8.60
CA ASN A 322 3.02 7.93 -9.75
C ASN A 322 4.49 8.28 -10.06
N LEU A 323 5.29 8.59 -9.05
CA LEU A 323 6.72 8.86 -9.22
C LEU A 323 7.47 7.63 -9.76
N THR A 324 7.13 6.44 -9.26
CA THR A 324 7.70 5.18 -9.76
C THR A 324 7.36 4.98 -11.24
N HIS A 325 6.11 5.19 -11.66
CA HIS A 325 5.72 5.12 -13.08
C HIS A 325 6.49 6.12 -13.95
N ILE A 326 6.69 7.36 -13.48
CA ILE A 326 7.46 8.36 -14.21
C ILE A 326 8.93 7.91 -14.36
N ILE A 327 9.57 7.47 -13.27
CA ILE A 327 10.98 7.04 -13.27
C ILE A 327 11.18 5.81 -14.16
N GLU A 328 10.26 4.85 -14.11
CA GLU A 328 10.27 3.68 -14.99
C GLU A 328 10.07 4.07 -16.45
N GLY A 329 9.07 4.91 -16.71
CA GLY A 329 8.76 5.40 -18.07
C GLY A 329 9.95 6.12 -18.70
N ILE A 330 10.60 7.03 -17.98
CA ILE A 330 11.82 7.73 -18.42
C ILE A 330 12.93 6.72 -18.73
N ARG A 331 13.16 5.74 -17.85
CA ARG A 331 14.19 4.71 -18.05
C ARG A 331 13.98 3.89 -19.31
N TYR A 332 12.72 3.57 -19.63
CA TYR A 332 12.39 2.75 -20.80
C TYR A 332 12.08 3.59 -22.04
N ASN A 333 12.31 4.92 -21.99
CA ASN A 333 12.01 5.87 -23.06
C ASN A 333 10.55 5.80 -23.54
N ILE A 334 9.62 5.61 -22.59
CA ILE A 334 8.18 5.63 -22.88
C ILE A 334 7.78 7.10 -23.14
N PRO A 335 6.94 7.38 -24.16
CA PRO A 335 6.46 8.73 -24.42
C PRO A 335 5.75 9.35 -23.20
N PRO A 336 5.98 10.66 -22.92
CA PRO A 336 5.36 11.35 -21.77
C PRO A 336 3.84 11.20 -21.70
N GLU A 337 3.15 11.20 -22.85
CA GLU A 337 1.71 11.04 -22.93
C GLU A 337 1.25 9.64 -22.48
N GLU A 338 2.02 8.61 -22.76
CA GLU A 338 1.74 7.25 -22.33
C GLU A 338 1.99 7.08 -20.83
N ILE A 339 3.08 7.66 -20.30
CA ILE A 339 3.34 7.70 -18.85
C ILE A 339 2.19 8.45 -18.15
N GLY A 340 1.79 9.60 -18.69
CA GLY A 340 0.71 10.43 -18.13
C GLY A 340 -0.62 9.69 -17.98
N ARG A 341 -0.92 8.72 -18.87
CA ARG A 341 -2.14 7.88 -18.78
C ARG A 341 -2.12 6.90 -17.60
N LEU A 342 -0.93 6.62 -17.05
CA LEU A 342 -0.80 5.72 -15.89
C LEU A 342 -0.99 6.47 -14.57
N LEU A 343 -0.83 7.79 -14.56
CA LEU A 343 -0.83 8.59 -13.35
C LEU A 343 -2.25 8.82 -12.82
N ILE A 344 -2.40 8.73 -11.51
CA ILE A 344 -3.68 8.91 -10.82
C ILE A 344 -3.68 10.24 -10.04
N GLY A 345 -4.74 11.03 -10.21
CA GLY A 345 -4.95 12.24 -9.42
C GLY A 345 -4.11 13.46 -9.85
N VAL A 346 -3.49 13.40 -11.01
CA VAL A 346 -2.71 14.52 -11.56
C VAL A 346 -3.64 15.56 -12.16
N GLY A 347 -3.55 16.82 -11.68
CA GLY A 347 -4.38 17.93 -12.16
C GLY A 347 -5.75 18.05 -11.50
N ASP A 348 -6.06 17.23 -10.49
CA ASP A 348 -7.33 17.26 -9.73
C ASP A 348 -7.37 18.29 -8.58
#